data_af08a78137ed762cefadf1985117cf4f
#
_entry.id   af08a78137ed762cefadf1985117cf4f
#
_cell.length_a   1.000
_cell.length_b   1.000
_cell.length_c   1.000
_cell.angle_alpha   90.00
_cell.angle_beta   90.00
_cell.angle_gamma   90.00
#
_symmetry.space_group_name_H-M   'P 1'
#
loop_
_entity.id
_entity.type
_entity.pdbx_description
1 polymer ?
#
loop_
_entity_poly.entity_id
_entity_poly.type
_entity_poly.pdbx_seq_one_letter_code
_entity_poly.pdbx_strand_id
1 'polypeptide(L)'
;TRSADVCNNGGNEQVINSSEGVLYAEISALSDDSTNRYISLSDGSTSNRVNIFFDSNNKLRGFYNGLSGSITISTNITLTNKIAFKYKSGDSSFWLNGFEVATRTDALSLSGLDSLSFDLGGGSDFYGNVKDVRVYNTALTDSELQALTKI
;
A
#
# COMPACT_ATOMS: atom_id res chain seq x y z
N THR A 1 -13.55 -16.96 15.47
CA THR A 1 -13.06 -15.64 14.99
C THR A 1 -11.63 -15.77 14.50
N ARG A 2 -11.37 -15.33 13.30
CA ARG A 2 -10.01 -15.32 12.74
C ARG A 2 -9.22 -14.14 13.33
N SER A 3 -7.99 -14.40 13.76
CA SER A 3 -7.06 -13.33 14.16
C SER A 3 -6.65 -12.50 12.95
N ALA A 4 -6.25 -11.25 13.19
CA ALA A 4 -5.68 -10.40 12.15
C ALA A 4 -4.38 -10.98 11.61
N ASP A 5 -4.11 -10.75 10.33
CA ASP A 5 -2.86 -11.16 9.70
C ASP A 5 -1.72 -10.26 10.16
N VAL A 6 -0.55 -10.84 10.36
CA VAL A 6 0.64 -10.15 10.88
C VAL A 6 1.81 -10.38 9.94
N CYS A 7 2.55 -9.32 9.67
CA CYS A 7 3.83 -9.37 8.99
C CYS A 7 4.75 -8.29 9.56
N ASN A 8 5.97 -8.68 9.92
CA ASN A 8 6.98 -7.76 10.42
C ASN A 8 8.29 -8.00 9.67
N ASN A 9 8.88 -6.94 9.14
CA ASN A 9 10.18 -6.95 8.48
C ASN A 9 10.32 -7.99 7.36
N GLY A 10 9.25 -8.15 6.56
CA GLY A 10 9.29 -9.03 5.38
C GLY A 10 10.12 -8.41 4.25
N GLY A 11 10.84 -9.26 3.51
CA GLY A 11 11.67 -8.80 2.39
C GLY A 11 13.00 -8.19 2.80
N ASN A 12 13.65 -7.51 1.84
CA ASN A 12 14.93 -6.83 2.02
C ASN A 12 15.14 -5.80 0.89
N GLU A 13 16.25 -5.05 0.93
CA GLU A 13 16.57 -4.04 -0.08
C GLU A 13 16.81 -4.58 -1.50
N GLN A 14 16.99 -5.90 -1.66
CA GLN A 14 17.16 -6.52 -2.98
C GLN A 14 15.81 -6.73 -3.69
N VAL A 15 14.73 -6.89 -2.96
CA VAL A 15 13.38 -7.10 -3.49
C VAL A 15 12.50 -5.86 -3.37
N ILE A 16 12.87 -4.92 -2.52
CA ILE A 16 12.17 -3.64 -2.33
C ILE A 16 13.05 -2.52 -2.87
N ASN A 17 12.58 -1.84 -3.91
CA ASN A 17 13.31 -0.76 -4.57
C ASN A 17 12.79 0.58 -4.07
N SER A 18 13.70 1.48 -3.66
CA SER A 18 13.34 2.83 -3.21
C SER A 18 13.14 3.82 -4.36
N SER A 19 13.57 3.48 -5.58
CA SER A 19 13.45 4.35 -6.75
C SER A 19 12.14 4.18 -7.52
N GLU A 20 11.61 2.98 -7.52
CA GLU A 20 10.34 2.64 -8.15
C GLU A 20 9.86 1.26 -7.68
N GLY A 21 8.60 1.00 -7.85
CA GLY A 21 8.04 -0.32 -7.56
C GLY A 21 6.52 -0.32 -7.50
N VAL A 22 5.98 -1.46 -7.09
CA VAL A 22 4.56 -1.62 -6.85
C VAL A 22 4.36 -2.37 -5.54
N LEU A 23 3.53 -1.83 -4.67
CA LEU A 23 2.97 -2.53 -3.53
C LEU A 23 1.55 -2.96 -3.92
N TYR A 24 1.33 -4.27 -3.96
CA TYR A 24 0.02 -4.87 -4.24
C TYR A 24 -0.52 -5.52 -2.97
N ALA A 25 -1.80 -5.33 -2.72
CA ALA A 25 -2.48 -5.98 -1.61
C ALA A 25 -3.92 -6.37 -1.99
N GLU A 26 -4.32 -7.59 -1.64
CA GLU A 26 -5.70 -8.04 -1.69
C GLU A 26 -6.18 -8.17 -0.24
N ILE A 27 -6.95 -7.18 0.22
CA ILE A 27 -7.22 -6.96 1.64
C ILE A 27 -8.66 -6.53 1.92
N SER A 28 -9.08 -6.74 3.16
CA SER A 28 -10.31 -6.17 3.71
C SER A 28 -10.13 -5.83 5.18
N ALA A 29 -10.85 -4.82 5.66
CA ALA A 29 -10.98 -4.55 7.09
C ALA A 29 -11.96 -5.54 7.73
N LEU A 30 -11.81 -5.79 9.03
CA LEU A 30 -12.76 -6.63 9.78
C LEU A 30 -14.09 -5.90 9.99
N SER A 31 -14.05 -4.57 10.13
CA SER A 31 -15.23 -3.72 10.33
C SER A 31 -14.94 -2.28 9.99
N ASP A 32 -16.00 -1.47 9.83
CA ASP A 32 -15.94 -0.01 9.68
C ASP A 32 -15.86 0.66 11.06
N ASP A 33 -14.80 0.41 11.82
CA ASP A 33 -14.67 0.87 13.20
C ASP A 33 -13.80 2.12 13.38
N SER A 34 -13.49 2.81 12.28
CA SER A 34 -12.69 4.04 12.29
C SER A 34 -11.27 3.86 12.83
N THR A 35 -10.70 2.69 12.67
CA THR A 35 -9.34 2.37 13.10
C THR A 35 -8.36 2.54 11.94
N ASN A 36 -7.25 3.21 12.18
CA ASN A 36 -6.15 3.27 11.22
C ASN A 36 -5.45 1.91 11.13
N ARG A 37 -5.24 1.41 9.89
CA ARG A 37 -4.64 0.09 9.62
C ARG A 37 -3.71 0.21 8.44
N TYR A 38 -2.43 -0.12 8.62
CA TYR A 38 -1.39 0.11 7.62
C TYR A 38 -0.74 -1.17 7.13
N ILE A 39 -0.45 -1.20 5.82
CA ILE A 39 0.54 -2.08 5.20
C ILE A 39 1.61 -1.15 4.63
N SER A 40 2.86 -1.37 5.02
CA SER A 40 3.97 -0.45 4.72
C SER A 40 5.18 -1.16 4.14
N LEU A 41 5.78 -0.53 3.14
CA LEU A 41 7.19 -0.74 2.80
C LEU A 41 7.96 0.39 3.47
N SER A 42 9.00 0.10 4.23
CA SER A 42 9.74 1.10 4.98
C SER A 42 11.18 0.69 5.27
N ASP A 43 11.91 1.58 5.91
CA ASP A 43 13.21 1.30 6.52
C ASP A 43 13.10 0.98 8.03
N GLY A 44 11.90 0.66 8.49
CA GLY A 44 11.57 0.47 9.90
C GLY A 44 11.10 1.74 10.60
N SER A 45 11.17 2.89 9.95
CA SER A 45 10.71 4.19 10.46
C SER A 45 9.51 4.71 9.69
N THR A 46 8.98 5.84 10.13
CA THR A 46 7.93 6.57 9.41
C THR A 46 8.48 7.61 8.42
N SER A 47 9.80 7.79 8.37
CA SER A 47 10.46 8.80 7.54
C SER A 47 10.71 8.34 6.12
N ASN A 48 10.73 7.03 5.87
CA ASN A 48 10.87 6.43 4.54
C ASN A 48 9.86 5.32 4.41
N ARG A 49 8.76 5.58 3.67
CA ARG A 49 7.69 4.59 3.55
C ARG A 49 6.86 4.73 2.29
N VAL A 50 6.30 3.63 1.85
CA VAL A 50 5.18 3.53 0.92
C VAL A 50 4.08 2.77 1.63
N ASN A 51 2.87 3.34 1.72
CA ASN A 51 1.76 2.74 2.46
C ASN A 51 0.53 2.53 1.59
N ILE A 52 -0.17 1.44 1.88
CA ILE A 52 -1.60 1.27 1.61
C ILE A 52 -2.26 1.14 2.98
N PHE A 53 -3.31 1.91 3.24
CA PHE A 53 -3.96 1.88 4.55
C PHE A 53 -5.44 2.25 4.51
N PHE A 54 -6.16 1.82 5.54
CA PHE A 54 -7.52 2.30 5.83
C PHE A 54 -7.40 3.33 6.96
N ASP A 55 -8.03 4.47 6.78
CA ASP A 55 -7.94 5.56 7.77
C ASP A 55 -9.13 5.57 8.76
N SER A 56 -9.08 6.48 9.71
CA SER A 56 -10.13 6.65 10.72
C SER A 56 -11.48 7.13 10.16
N ASN A 57 -11.54 7.46 8.88
CA ASN A 57 -12.79 7.77 8.18
C ASN A 57 -13.27 6.60 7.32
N ASN A 58 -12.71 5.41 7.52
CA ASN A 58 -12.99 4.20 6.74
C ASN A 58 -12.75 4.39 5.24
N LYS A 59 -11.72 5.17 4.88
CA LYS A 59 -11.29 5.40 3.51
C LYS A 59 -10.03 4.60 3.20
N LEU A 60 -9.93 4.14 1.96
CA LEU A 60 -8.69 3.59 1.43
C LEU A 60 -7.74 4.73 1.08
N ARG A 61 -6.50 4.63 1.53
CA ARG A 61 -5.47 5.65 1.31
C ARG A 61 -4.20 5.05 0.75
N GLY A 62 -3.48 5.88 0.01
CA GLY A 62 -2.11 5.61 -0.42
C GLY A 62 -1.21 6.79 -0.10
N PHE A 63 0.01 6.50 0.35
CA PHE A 63 1.01 7.52 0.67
C PHE A 63 2.43 7.01 0.42
N TYR A 64 3.31 7.89 -0.03
CA TYR A 64 4.77 7.70 0.01
C TYR A 64 5.43 9.03 0.39
N ASN A 65 6.60 8.96 0.98
CA ASN A 65 7.35 10.18 1.30
C ASN A 65 7.74 10.91 0.01
N GLY A 66 7.40 12.19 -0.05
CA GLY A 66 7.48 13.03 -1.25
C GLY A 66 6.12 13.39 -1.82
N LEU A 67 5.07 12.63 -1.49
CA LEU A 67 3.72 12.88 -1.99
C LEU A 67 3.11 14.12 -1.31
N SER A 68 2.53 15.00 -2.11
CA SER A 68 1.79 16.18 -1.63
C SER A 68 0.39 15.76 -1.18
N GLY A 69 0.29 15.24 0.04
CA GLY A 69 -0.95 14.72 0.61
C GLY A 69 -1.27 13.30 0.14
N SER A 70 -1.98 12.54 0.97
CA SER A 70 -2.35 11.16 0.66
C SER A 70 -3.39 11.08 -0.45
N ILE A 71 -3.30 10.00 -1.25
CA ILE A 71 -4.41 9.60 -2.12
C ILE A 71 -5.55 9.10 -1.23
N THR A 72 -6.78 9.50 -1.52
CA THR A 72 -7.95 9.12 -0.73
C THR A 72 -9.04 8.58 -1.65
N ILE A 73 -9.48 7.35 -1.40
CA ILE A 73 -10.48 6.66 -2.21
C ILE A 73 -11.62 6.18 -1.31
N SER A 74 -12.85 6.45 -1.74
CA SER A 74 -14.05 5.91 -1.10
C SER A 74 -14.36 4.54 -1.68
N THR A 75 -14.34 3.52 -0.84
CA THR A 75 -14.72 2.14 -1.21
C THR A 75 -15.24 1.43 0.03
N ASN A 76 -15.91 0.31 -0.14
CA ASN A 76 -16.30 -0.52 0.99
C ASN A 76 -15.07 -1.32 1.46
N ILE A 77 -14.49 -0.89 2.57
CA ILE A 77 -13.26 -1.50 3.10
C ILE A 77 -13.49 -2.87 3.74
N THR A 78 -14.73 -3.24 4.06
CA THR A 78 -15.06 -4.55 4.63
C THR A 78 -15.17 -5.65 3.57
N LEU A 79 -15.27 -5.27 2.31
CA LEU A 79 -15.16 -6.20 1.18
C LEU A 79 -13.70 -6.34 0.77
N THR A 80 -13.37 -7.49 0.19
CA THR A 80 -12.03 -7.70 -0.36
C THR A 80 -11.79 -6.76 -1.54
N ASN A 81 -10.73 -5.97 -1.47
CA ASN A 81 -10.29 -5.06 -2.52
C ASN A 81 -8.91 -5.49 -3.02
N LYS A 82 -8.71 -5.46 -4.33
CA LYS A 82 -7.40 -5.62 -4.96
C LYS A 82 -6.83 -4.27 -5.29
N ILE A 83 -5.70 -3.95 -4.68
CA ILE A 83 -5.09 -2.63 -4.70
C ILE A 83 -3.66 -2.76 -5.21
N ALA A 84 -3.26 -1.90 -6.13
CA ALA A 84 -1.88 -1.78 -6.55
C ALA A 84 -1.45 -0.32 -6.49
N PHE A 85 -0.41 -0.03 -5.75
CA PHE A 85 0.19 1.29 -5.66
C PHE A 85 1.54 1.28 -6.34
N LYS A 86 1.58 1.81 -7.57
CA LYS A 86 2.81 2.06 -8.31
C LYS A 86 3.43 3.36 -7.81
N TYR A 87 4.66 3.31 -7.32
CA TYR A 87 5.42 4.47 -6.91
C TYR A 87 6.65 4.65 -7.81
N LYS A 88 6.75 5.82 -8.41
CA LYS A 88 7.86 6.24 -9.26
C LYS A 88 7.85 7.76 -9.36
N SER A 89 9.00 8.40 -9.28
CA SER A 89 9.08 9.86 -9.42
C SER A 89 8.47 10.31 -10.74
N GLY A 90 7.49 11.21 -10.67
CA GLY A 90 6.80 11.77 -11.83
C GLY A 90 5.76 10.84 -12.49
N ASP A 91 5.62 9.58 -12.04
CA ASP A 91 4.74 8.60 -12.69
C ASP A 91 4.21 7.57 -11.69
N SER A 92 3.48 8.03 -10.67
CA SER A 92 2.83 7.15 -9.71
C SER A 92 1.36 7.00 -10.02
N SER A 93 0.81 5.82 -9.74
CA SER A 93 -0.61 5.53 -9.93
C SER A 93 -1.16 4.59 -8.87
N PHE A 94 -2.45 4.73 -8.59
CA PHE A 94 -3.18 3.93 -7.62
C PHE A 94 -4.32 3.21 -8.31
N TRP A 95 -4.33 1.89 -8.21
CA TRP A 95 -5.29 1.02 -8.91
C TRP A 95 -6.15 0.28 -7.89
N LEU A 96 -7.44 0.24 -8.17
CA LEU A 96 -8.43 -0.43 -7.33
C LEU A 96 -9.37 -1.26 -8.19
N ASN A 97 -9.40 -2.57 -7.96
CA ASN A 97 -10.37 -3.49 -8.58
C ASN A 97 -10.43 -3.37 -10.11
N GLY A 98 -9.28 -3.24 -10.76
CA GLY A 98 -9.16 -3.16 -12.22
C GLY A 98 -9.21 -1.76 -12.82
N PHE A 99 -9.31 -0.72 -11.99
CA PHE A 99 -9.41 0.67 -12.45
C PHE A 99 -8.30 1.54 -11.87
N GLU A 100 -7.74 2.40 -12.70
CA GLU A 100 -6.85 3.46 -12.24
C GLU A 100 -7.69 4.55 -11.58
N VAL A 101 -7.53 4.73 -10.27
CA VAL A 101 -8.36 5.65 -9.49
C VAL A 101 -7.63 6.95 -9.11
N ALA A 102 -6.31 6.99 -9.25
CA ALA A 102 -5.52 8.21 -9.04
C ALA A 102 -4.17 8.10 -9.74
N THR A 103 -3.65 9.26 -10.16
CA THR A 103 -2.28 9.43 -10.66
C THR A 103 -1.61 10.56 -9.90
N ARG A 104 -0.28 10.50 -9.77
CA ARG A 104 0.54 11.54 -9.13
C ARG A 104 1.83 11.73 -9.91
N THR A 105 2.27 12.98 -9.97
CA THR A 105 3.54 13.36 -10.59
C THR A 105 4.58 13.85 -9.58
N ASP A 106 4.28 13.74 -8.29
CA ASP A 106 5.20 14.09 -7.22
C ASP A 106 6.47 13.24 -7.30
N ALA A 107 7.59 13.84 -6.93
CA ALA A 107 8.85 13.12 -6.81
C ALA A 107 8.85 12.23 -5.56
N LEU A 108 9.54 11.10 -5.62
CA LEU A 108 9.78 10.26 -4.44
C LEU A 108 10.85 10.91 -3.56
N SER A 109 10.63 10.81 -2.25
CA SER A 109 11.66 11.11 -1.23
C SER A 109 11.85 9.86 -0.38
N LEU A 110 12.40 8.81 -1.00
CA LEU A 110 12.57 7.49 -0.42
C LEU A 110 14.01 7.02 -0.53
N SER A 111 14.48 6.37 0.52
CA SER A 111 15.77 5.69 0.53
C SER A 111 15.75 4.57 1.57
N GLY A 112 16.53 3.51 1.32
CA GLY A 112 16.72 2.45 2.30
C GLY A 112 15.48 1.60 2.61
N LEU A 113 14.50 1.52 1.72
CA LEU A 113 13.37 0.62 1.90
C LEU A 113 13.86 -0.82 1.92
N ASP A 114 13.65 -1.53 3.01
CA ASP A 114 14.17 -2.88 3.21
C ASP A 114 13.17 -3.85 3.85
N SER A 115 11.98 -3.38 4.24
CA SER A 115 11.03 -4.23 4.96
C SER A 115 9.57 -3.96 4.60
N LEU A 116 8.79 -5.05 4.55
CA LEU A 116 7.33 -5.05 4.49
C LEU A 116 6.81 -5.35 5.90
N SER A 117 5.90 -4.52 6.38
CA SER A 117 5.25 -4.72 7.68
C SER A 117 3.78 -4.35 7.60
N PHE A 118 2.95 -5.05 8.40
CA PHE A 118 1.52 -4.77 8.52
C PHE A 118 1.29 -3.79 9.68
N ASP A 119 1.99 -2.68 9.64
CA ASP A 119 1.93 -1.60 10.61
C ASP A 119 2.46 -0.29 10.03
N LEU A 120 2.57 0.73 10.88
CA LEU A 120 3.22 2.01 10.59
C LEU A 120 4.22 2.28 11.72
N GLY A 121 5.50 1.92 11.49
CA GLY A 121 6.57 2.16 12.46
C GLY A 121 6.34 1.49 13.80
N GLY A 122 5.74 0.30 13.82
CA GLY A 122 5.43 -0.46 15.02
C GLY A 122 4.09 -0.15 15.68
N GLY A 123 3.27 0.73 15.05
CA GLY A 123 1.91 1.04 15.50
C GLY A 123 0.90 0.97 14.38
N SER A 124 -0.37 1.20 14.67
CA SER A 124 -1.47 1.14 13.70
C SER A 124 -1.47 -0.15 12.88
N ASP A 125 -1.43 -1.27 13.58
CA ASP A 125 -1.38 -2.61 13.00
C ASP A 125 -2.55 -2.85 12.06
N PHE A 126 -2.32 -3.63 11.01
CA PHE A 126 -3.37 -3.98 10.07
C PHE A 126 -4.30 -5.04 10.67
N TYR A 127 -5.35 -4.61 11.32
CA TYR A 127 -6.43 -5.48 11.81
C TYR A 127 -7.41 -5.78 10.68
N GLY A 128 -7.13 -6.83 9.93
CA GLY A 128 -7.93 -7.20 8.77
C GLY A 128 -7.53 -8.55 8.20
N ASN A 129 -8.10 -8.87 7.04
CA ASN A 129 -7.78 -10.06 6.28
C ASN A 129 -6.87 -9.71 5.12
N VAL A 130 -5.77 -10.43 4.98
CA VAL A 130 -4.85 -10.32 3.85
C VAL A 130 -4.91 -11.62 3.08
N LYS A 131 -5.41 -11.57 1.84
CA LYS A 131 -5.42 -12.74 0.94
C LYS A 131 -4.13 -12.85 0.15
N ASP A 132 -3.57 -11.72 -0.25
CA ASP A 132 -2.35 -11.67 -1.05
C ASP A 132 -1.64 -10.34 -0.85
N VAL A 133 -0.32 -10.37 -0.76
CA VAL A 133 0.54 -9.18 -0.79
C VAL A 133 1.72 -9.49 -1.69
N ARG A 134 2.03 -8.57 -2.59
CA ARG A 134 3.16 -8.68 -3.51
C ARG A 134 3.92 -7.38 -3.56
N VAL A 135 5.22 -7.49 -3.71
CA VAL A 135 6.11 -6.35 -3.92
C VAL A 135 6.84 -6.56 -5.24
N TYR A 136 6.77 -5.57 -6.10
CA TYR A 136 7.50 -5.55 -7.37
C TYR A 136 8.58 -4.49 -7.29
N ASN A 137 9.80 -4.82 -7.70
CA ASN A 137 10.94 -3.90 -7.67
C ASN A 137 11.03 -3.00 -8.91
N THR A 138 10.05 -3.06 -9.79
CA THR A 138 9.93 -2.22 -10.98
C THR A 138 8.52 -1.64 -11.05
N ALA A 139 8.40 -0.46 -11.66
CA ALA A 139 7.11 0.11 -12.00
C ALA A 139 6.48 -0.71 -13.11
N LEU A 140 5.35 -1.35 -12.83
CA LEU A 140 4.61 -2.13 -13.83
C LEU A 140 3.87 -1.20 -14.80
N THR A 141 3.55 -1.71 -15.99
CA THR A 141 2.74 -1.00 -16.98
C THR A 141 1.28 -0.92 -16.54
N ASP A 142 0.51 -0.01 -17.13
CA ASP A 142 -0.93 0.14 -16.86
C ASP A 142 -1.68 -1.17 -17.15
N SER A 143 -1.34 -1.87 -18.24
CA SER A 143 -1.96 -3.16 -18.59
C SER A 143 -1.67 -4.22 -17.53
N GLU A 144 -0.45 -4.27 -17.00
CA GLU A 144 -0.07 -5.20 -15.94
C GLU A 144 -0.79 -4.87 -14.63
N LEU A 145 -0.90 -3.58 -14.27
CA LEU A 145 -1.60 -3.11 -13.08
C LEU A 145 -3.09 -3.39 -13.14
N GLN A 146 -3.70 -3.18 -14.31
CA GLN A 146 -5.10 -3.53 -14.53
C GLN A 146 -5.34 -5.03 -14.36
N ALA A 147 -4.51 -5.85 -14.99
CA ALA A 147 -4.63 -7.32 -14.89
C ALA A 147 -4.42 -7.81 -13.45
N LEU A 148 -3.45 -7.23 -12.74
CA LEU A 148 -3.13 -7.58 -11.35
C LEU A 148 -4.29 -7.30 -10.40
N THR A 149 -5.00 -6.19 -10.60
CA THR A 149 -6.09 -5.74 -9.72
C THR A 149 -7.48 -6.16 -10.17
N LYS A 150 -7.62 -6.78 -11.32
CA LYS A 150 -8.92 -7.22 -11.85
C LYS A 150 -9.58 -8.24 -10.92
N ILE A 151 -10.83 -7.99 -10.59
CA ILE A 151 -11.66 -8.92 -9.82
C ILE A 151 -12.38 -9.93 -10.72
#